data_072d8f4d1347520e919d3478b8f978cb
#
_entry.id   072d8f4d1347520e919d3478b8f978cb
#
_cell.length_a   1.000
_cell.length_b   1.000
_cell.length_c   1.000
_cell.angle_alpha   90.00
_cell.angle_beta   90.00
_cell.angle_gamma   90.00
#
_symmetry.space_group_name_H-M   'P 1'
#
loop_
_entity.id
_entity.type
_entity.pdbx_description
1 polymer ?
#
loop_
_entity_poly.entity_id
_entity_poly.type
_entity_poly.pdbx_seq_one_letter_code
_entity_poly.pdbx_strand_id
1 'polypeptide(L)'
;MRTLQKRVFSNADCCFGYRESIFKGEEKGHYIITAVTFKLTKRNHLLHTQYGAIEEVLCERHITTPTPQQLSEVVIAIRQRKLPNPAELGNCGSFFKNPILPKEKYIELQQLYPQIPSYKVDDLNVKVPAGWLIDTCGLKGYRVGDAGVHTEQALVLVNYGKATGKEILAVAQYVKDQVFEKFGIALEFEVNIF
;
A
#
# COMPACT_ATOMS: atom_id res chain seq x y z
N MET A 1 2.70 28.15 3.56
CA MET A 1 4.06 28.36 4.11
C MET A 1 4.20 29.83 4.49
N ARG A 2 4.37 30.12 5.79
CA ARG A 2 4.51 31.51 6.30
C ARG A 2 5.96 31.95 6.49
N THR A 3 6.87 30.96 6.63
CA THR A 3 8.31 31.23 6.83
C THR A 3 9.11 30.28 5.99
N LEU A 4 10.12 30.56 5.33
CA LEU A 4 10.99 29.63 4.60
C LEU A 4 12.09 29.01 5.51
N GLN A 5 11.79 28.91 6.82
CA GLN A 5 12.76 28.42 7.79
C GLN A 5 12.86 26.89 7.76
N LYS A 6 14.08 26.39 7.78
CA LYS A 6 14.34 24.96 7.92
C LYS A 6 14.06 24.51 9.35
N ARG A 7 13.27 23.46 9.51
CA ARG A 7 13.03 22.76 10.76
C ARG A 7 13.46 21.31 10.66
N VAL A 8 14.03 20.77 11.72
CA VAL A 8 14.40 19.37 11.84
C VAL A 8 13.45 18.71 12.82
N PHE A 9 12.88 17.59 12.45
CA PHE A 9 12.01 16.77 13.30
C PHE A 9 12.76 15.49 13.65
N SER A 10 12.76 15.10 14.91
CA SER A 10 13.22 13.79 15.33
C SER A 10 12.24 12.69 14.92
N ASN A 11 12.63 11.43 15.04
CA ASN A 11 11.72 10.30 14.80
C ASN A 11 10.50 10.36 15.73
N ALA A 12 10.71 10.73 17.02
CA ALA A 12 9.63 10.86 17.98
C ALA A 12 8.66 11.99 17.62
N ASP A 13 9.17 13.15 17.16
CA ASP A 13 8.33 14.29 16.76
C ASP A 13 7.46 13.98 15.56
N CYS A 14 7.87 13.02 14.71
CA CYS A 14 7.12 12.63 13.52
C CYS A 14 5.90 11.77 13.84
N CYS A 15 5.77 11.17 15.01
CA CYS A 15 4.65 10.32 15.44
C CYS A 15 4.27 9.28 14.38
N PHE A 16 5.26 8.53 13.86
CA PHE A 16 5.03 7.56 12.80
C PHE A 16 4.11 6.42 13.23
N GLY A 17 3.09 6.14 12.42
CA GLY A 17 2.21 4.99 12.51
C GLY A 17 2.04 4.31 11.15
N TYR A 18 1.11 3.34 11.06
CA TYR A 18 0.80 2.69 9.79
C TYR A 18 0.18 3.69 8.81
N ARG A 19 0.95 4.08 7.79
CA ARG A 19 0.56 5.11 6.80
C ARG A 19 0.21 6.47 7.42
N GLU A 20 0.69 6.76 8.65
CA GLU A 20 0.42 7.98 9.39
C GLU A 20 1.69 8.65 9.90
N SER A 21 1.61 9.97 10.03
CA SER A 21 2.61 10.83 10.68
C SER A 21 1.97 12.19 10.97
N ILE A 22 2.64 13.05 11.75
CA ILE A 22 2.17 14.43 11.96
C ILE A 22 1.94 15.19 10.64
N PHE A 23 2.71 14.90 9.59
CA PHE A 23 2.58 15.56 8.28
C PHE A 23 1.31 15.15 7.51
N LYS A 24 0.61 14.12 7.94
CA LYS A 24 -0.72 13.74 7.43
C LYS A 24 -1.86 14.21 8.33
N GLY A 25 -1.55 14.58 9.58
CA GLY A 25 -2.47 15.09 10.60
C GLY A 25 -2.26 16.59 10.86
N GLU A 26 -1.81 16.93 12.06
CA GLU A 26 -1.72 18.29 12.57
C GLU A 26 -0.86 19.24 11.73
N GLU A 27 0.23 18.74 11.17
CA GLU A 27 1.16 19.52 10.35
C GLU A 27 0.92 19.37 8.84
N LYS A 28 -0.25 18.87 8.45
CA LYS A 28 -0.58 18.70 7.03
C LYS A 28 -0.59 20.04 6.30
N GLY A 29 0.20 20.13 5.24
CA GLY A 29 0.31 21.33 4.40
C GLY A 29 1.19 22.44 4.97
N HIS A 30 1.76 22.28 6.17
CA HIS A 30 2.61 23.29 6.78
C HIS A 30 4.09 23.17 6.35
N TYR A 31 4.52 22.00 5.91
CA TYR A 31 5.92 21.73 5.58
C TYR A 31 6.09 21.09 4.21
N ILE A 32 7.24 21.34 3.61
CA ILE A 32 7.78 20.58 2.49
C ILE A 32 8.95 19.77 3.03
N ILE A 33 8.89 18.44 2.93
CA ILE A 33 9.97 17.54 3.35
C ILE A 33 11.06 17.58 2.27
N THR A 34 12.21 18.14 2.62
CA THR A 34 13.35 18.29 1.69
C THR A 34 14.42 17.22 1.87
N ALA A 35 14.49 16.58 3.03
CA ALA A 35 15.47 15.55 3.32
C ALA A 35 14.97 14.61 4.42
N VAL A 36 15.41 13.35 4.37
CA VAL A 36 15.24 12.35 5.43
C VAL A 36 16.60 11.74 5.72
N THR A 37 16.95 11.68 7.02
CA THR A 37 18.21 11.07 7.48
C THR A 37 17.93 9.69 8.08
N PHE A 38 18.56 8.65 7.54
CA PHE A 38 18.48 7.28 8.04
C PHE A 38 19.73 6.91 8.83
N LYS A 39 19.53 6.31 10.01
CA LYS A 39 20.61 5.64 10.74
C LYS A 39 20.67 4.19 10.28
N LEU A 40 21.73 3.82 9.58
CA LEU A 40 21.92 2.49 9.01
C LEU A 40 23.06 1.75 9.72
N THR A 41 22.97 0.41 9.75
CA THR A 41 24.07 -0.45 10.22
C THR A 41 25.07 -0.67 9.09
N LYS A 42 26.38 -0.74 9.43
CA LYS A 42 27.45 -1.07 8.47
C LYS A 42 27.86 -2.54 8.57
N ARG A 43 27.57 -3.20 9.69
CA ARG A 43 27.92 -4.60 9.99
C ARG A 43 26.80 -5.23 10.79
N ASN A 44 26.77 -6.56 10.85
CA ASN A 44 25.80 -7.33 11.62
C ASN A 44 24.35 -6.94 11.30
N HIS A 45 24.02 -6.94 10.01
CA HIS A 45 22.68 -6.59 9.55
C HIS A 45 21.66 -7.62 10.03
N LEU A 46 20.57 -7.15 10.66
CA LEU A 46 19.40 -7.96 10.89
C LEU A 46 18.51 -7.88 9.66
N LEU A 47 18.46 -8.96 8.88
CA LEU A 47 17.66 -9.02 7.66
C LEU A 47 16.30 -9.64 7.97
N HIS A 48 15.22 -8.94 7.58
CA HIS A 48 13.86 -9.41 7.73
C HIS A 48 13.39 -10.09 6.43
N THR A 49 13.42 -11.42 6.41
CA THR A 49 13.07 -12.23 5.24
C THR A 49 11.64 -12.75 5.26
N GLN A 50 10.97 -12.70 6.42
CA GLN A 50 9.62 -13.27 6.64
C GLN A 50 8.48 -12.44 6.04
N TYR A 51 8.76 -11.44 5.22
CA TYR A 51 7.74 -10.58 4.65
C TYR A 51 7.36 -11.02 3.23
N GLY A 52 6.09 -11.34 3.04
CA GLY A 52 5.54 -11.69 1.73
C GLY A 52 6.21 -12.92 1.11
N ALA A 53 6.54 -12.86 -0.18
CA ALA A 53 7.15 -13.94 -0.95
C ALA A 53 8.70 -13.96 -0.88
N ILE A 54 9.33 -13.24 0.05
CA ILE A 54 10.80 -13.13 0.11
C ILE A 54 11.44 -14.50 0.38
N GLU A 55 10.95 -15.23 1.38
CA GLU A 55 11.47 -16.57 1.72
C GLU A 55 11.29 -17.56 0.57
N GLU A 56 10.15 -17.53 -0.10
CA GLU A 56 9.86 -18.35 -1.26
C GLU A 56 10.89 -18.10 -2.39
N VAL A 57 11.11 -16.83 -2.76
CA VAL A 57 12.07 -16.47 -3.81
C VAL A 57 13.51 -16.74 -3.39
N LEU A 58 13.88 -16.59 -2.12
CA LEU A 58 15.19 -16.98 -1.60
C LEU A 58 15.38 -18.50 -1.72
N CYS A 59 14.37 -19.29 -1.37
CA CYS A 59 14.38 -20.73 -1.51
C CYS A 59 14.52 -21.15 -2.99
N GLU A 60 13.73 -20.57 -3.91
CA GLU A 60 13.84 -20.79 -5.35
C GLU A 60 15.27 -20.52 -5.87
N ARG A 61 15.95 -19.54 -5.32
CA ARG A 61 17.33 -19.17 -5.68
C ARG A 61 18.41 -19.94 -4.91
N HIS A 62 18.03 -20.90 -4.07
CA HIS A 62 18.92 -21.65 -3.18
C HIS A 62 19.80 -20.79 -2.27
N ILE A 63 19.27 -19.63 -1.81
CA ILE A 63 19.95 -18.69 -0.92
C ILE A 63 19.47 -18.93 0.53
N THR A 64 20.30 -19.54 1.35
CA THR A 64 19.97 -19.83 2.77
C THR A 64 20.37 -18.69 3.71
N THR A 65 21.43 -17.95 3.38
CA THR A 65 21.95 -16.84 4.17
C THR A 65 22.17 -15.63 3.26
N PRO A 66 21.12 -14.83 3.02
CA PRO A 66 21.20 -13.74 2.06
C PRO A 66 22.09 -12.60 2.56
N THR A 67 22.85 -12.01 1.66
CA THR A 67 23.45 -10.69 1.87
C THR A 67 22.39 -9.58 1.71
N PRO A 68 22.62 -8.37 2.25
CA PRO A 68 21.72 -7.23 2.01
C PRO A 68 21.47 -6.95 0.51
N GLN A 69 22.51 -7.14 -0.32
CA GLN A 69 22.39 -6.96 -1.76
C GLN A 69 21.46 -8.01 -2.38
N GLN A 70 21.67 -9.30 -2.07
CA GLN A 70 20.81 -10.38 -2.56
C GLN A 70 19.35 -10.20 -2.11
N LEU A 71 19.13 -9.77 -0.86
CA LEU A 71 17.80 -9.46 -0.37
C LEU A 71 17.16 -8.29 -1.14
N SER A 72 17.93 -7.24 -1.44
CA SER A 72 17.46 -6.13 -2.28
C SER A 72 17.06 -6.58 -3.68
N GLU A 73 17.87 -7.43 -4.32
CA GLU A 73 17.58 -7.99 -5.65
C GLU A 73 16.30 -8.86 -5.63
N VAL A 74 16.09 -9.64 -4.57
CA VAL A 74 14.87 -10.43 -4.38
C VAL A 74 13.66 -9.52 -4.24
N VAL A 75 13.75 -8.48 -3.41
CA VAL A 75 12.65 -7.50 -3.24
C VAL A 75 12.32 -6.79 -4.55
N ILE A 76 13.34 -6.37 -5.31
CA ILE A 76 13.16 -5.74 -6.62
C ILE A 76 12.44 -6.70 -7.57
N ALA A 77 12.89 -7.96 -7.67
CA ALA A 77 12.28 -8.96 -8.53
C ALA A 77 10.80 -9.24 -8.18
N ILE A 78 10.48 -9.35 -6.87
CA ILE A 78 9.10 -9.52 -6.41
C ILE A 78 8.24 -8.30 -6.81
N ARG A 79 8.77 -7.08 -6.63
CA ARG A 79 8.03 -5.86 -6.99
C ARG A 79 7.80 -5.76 -8.50
N GLN A 80 8.80 -6.07 -9.31
CA GLN A 80 8.68 -6.07 -10.77
C GLN A 80 7.68 -7.11 -11.29
N ARG A 81 7.57 -8.27 -10.63
CA ARG A 81 6.53 -9.27 -10.96
C ARG A 81 5.12 -8.82 -10.58
N LYS A 82 4.98 -8.05 -9.49
CA LYS A 82 3.68 -7.71 -8.89
C LYS A 82 3.13 -6.36 -9.31
N LEU A 83 3.97 -5.41 -9.67
CA LEU A 83 3.56 -4.04 -9.94
C LEU A 83 3.84 -3.68 -11.40
N PRO A 84 2.89 -3.04 -12.09
CA PRO A 84 3.13 -2.54 -13.43
C PRO A 84 4.24 -1.48 -13.41
N ASN A 85 5.10 -1.50 -14.43
CA ASN A 85 6.13 -0.50 -14.59
C ASN A 85 5.49 0.87 -14.93
N PRO A 86 5.67 1.92 -14.12
CA PRO A 86 5.04 3.22 -14.37
C PRO A 86 5.52 3.89 -15.68
N ALA A 87 6.68 3.51 -16.21
CA ALA A 87 7.19 4.00 -17.49
C ALA A 87 6.43 3.40 -18.69
N GLU A 88 5.81 2.23 -18.53
CA GLU A 88 5.06 1.52 -19.57
C GLU A 88 3.55 1.71 -19.39
N LEU A 89 3.08 1.68 -18.15
CA LEU A 89 1.68 1.81 -17.81
C LEU A 89 1.51 2.80 -16.64
N GLY A 90 1.00 3.99 -16.94
CA GLY A 90 0.85 5.08 -15.97
C GLY A 90 0.09 4.63 -14.73
N ASN A 91 0.71 4.73 -13.56
CA ASN A 91 0.12 4.42 -12.28
C ASN A 91 0.86 5.13 -11.14
N CYS A 92 0.27 5.13 -9.94
CA CYS A 92 0.87 5.70 -8.73
C CYS A 92 1.07 4.65 -7.62
N GLY A 93 1.17 3.36 -7.99
CA GLY A 93 1.26 2.25 -7.04
C GLY A 93 -0.07 1.94 -6.37
N SER A 94 -0.03 1.49 -5.11
CA SER A 94 -1.26 1.20 -4.36
C SER A 94 -2.10 2.45 -4.16
N PHE A 95 -3.35 2.42 -4.63
CA PHE A 95 -4.24 3.58 -4.58
C PHE A 95 -4.98 3.70 -3.25
N PHE A 96 -5.18 2.58 -2.55
CA PHE A 96 -5.92 2.49 -1.30
C PHE A 96 -5.06 1.96 -0.16
N LYS A 97 -5.33 2.45 1.05
CA LYS A 97 -4.79 1.86 2.28
C LYS A 97 -5.45 0.51 2.55
N ASN A 98 -4.71 -0.42 3.16
CA ASN A 98 -5.34 -1.61 3.73
C ASN A 98 -6.14 -1.19 4.97
N PRO A 99 -7.45 -1.44 5.05
CA PRO A 99 -8.26 -1.06 6.18
C PRO A 99 -7.87 -1.81 7.45
N ILE A 100 -7.93 -1.10 8.57
CA ILE A 100 -7.81 -1.68 9.91
C ILE A 100 -9.22 -1.80 10.46
N LEU A 101 -9.59 -3.01 10.87
CA LEU A 101 -10.91 -3.34 11.38
C LEU A 101 -10.84 -3.79 12.83
N PRO A 102 -11.85 -3.49 13.67
CA PRO A 102 -12.03 -4.16 14.93
C PRO A 102 -12.13 -5.68 14.71
N LYS A 103 -11.51 -6.46 15.60
CA LYS A 103 -11.47 -7.92 15.51
C LYS A 103 -12.86 -8.55 15.46
N GLU A 104 -13.82 -7.95 16.15
CA GLU A 104 -15.23 -8.39 16.13
C GLU A 104 -15.81 -8.29 14.73
N LYS A 105 -15.64 -7.15 14.08
CA LYS A 105 -16.10 -6.94 12.70
C LYS A 105 -15.43 -7.90 11.71
N TYR A 106 -14.16 -8.20 11.92
CA TYR A 106 -13.44 -9.20 11.10
C TYR A 106 -14.03 -10.60 11.29
N ILE A 107 -14.36 -11.01 12.52
CA ILE A 107 -14.97 -12.32 12.80
C ILE A 107 -16.33 -12.46 12.09
N GLU A 108 -17.17 -11.41 12.11
CA GLU A 108 -18.42 -11.39 11.36
C GLU A 108 -18.20 -11.60 9.85
N LEU A 109 -17.24 -10.87 9.28
CA LEU A 109 -16.89 -11.00 7.87
C LEU A 109 -16.30 -12.37 7.54
N GLN A 110 -15.53 -12.97 8.44
CA GLN A 110 -14.93 -14.30 8.25
C GLN A 110 -15.99 -15.42 8.20
N GLN A 111 -17.12 -15.24 8.87
CA GLN A 111 -18.25 -16.19 8.76
C GLN A 111 -18.85 -16.20 7.34
N LEU A 112 -18.90 -15.03 6.69
CA LEU A 112 -19.43 -14.87 5.32
C LEU A 112 -18.36 -15.16 4.27
N TYR A 113 -17.11 -14.85 4.58
CA TYR A 113 -15.95 -15.00 3.70
C TYR A 113 -14.82 -15.73 4.42
N PRO A 114 -14.87 -17.08 4.54
CA PRO A 114 -13.89 -17.86 5.32
C PRO A 114 -12.43 -17.67 4.91
N GLN A 115 -12.19 -17.28 3.65
CA GLN A 115 -10.84 -17.08 3.10
C GLN A 115 -10.33 -15.62 3.22
N ILE A 116 -11.06 -14.73 3.93
CA ILE A 116 -10.62 -13.35 4.11
C ILE A 116 -9.29 -13.30 4.87
N PRO A 117 -8.21 -12.79 4.25
CA PRO A 117 -6.93 -12.74 4.92
C PRO A 117 -6.87 -11.58 5.91
N SER A 118 -6.10 -11.75 6.99
CA SER A 118 -5.85 -10.66 7.93
C SER A 118 -4.44 -10.73 8.50
N TYR A 119 -3.98 -9.58 8.98
CA TYR A 119 -2.72 -9.43 9.70
C TYR A 119 -3.00 -8.76 11.04
N LYS A 120 -2.51 -9.34 12.12
CA LYS A 120 -2.63 -8.76 13.46
C LYS A 120 -1.97 -7.38 13.49
N VAL A 121 -2.70 -6.38 13.99
CA VAL A 121 -2.18 -5.04 14.28
C VAL A 121 -1.90 -4.93 15.78
N ASP A 122 -2.90 -5.23 16.58
CA ASP A 122 -2.86 -5.32 18.05
C ASP A 122 -3.87 -6.39 18.53
N ASP A 123 -4.21 -6.39 19.82
CA ASP A 123 -5.14 -7.39 20.37
C ASP A 123 -6.61 -7.14 20.00
N LEU A 124 -6.94 -5.91 19.63
CA LEU A 124 -8.30 -5.48 19.28
C LEU A 124 -8.53 -5.29 17.78
N ASN A 125 -7.45 -5.16 16.99
CA ASN A 125 -7.53 -4.76 15.60
C ASN A 125 -6.76 -5.68 14.67
N VAL A 126 -7.31 -5.88 13.48
CA VAL A 126 -6.66 -6.58 12.37
C VAL A 126 -6.66 -5.72 11.11
N LYS A 127 -5.65 -5.91 10.30
CA LYS A 127 -5.53 -5.27 8.98
C LYS A 127 -5.94 -6.24 7.90
N VAL A 128 -6.88 -5.85 7.05
CA VAL A 128 -7.36 -6.63 5.91
C VAL A 128 -6.76 -6.07 4.61
N PRO A 129 -6.24 -6.91 3.71
CA PRO A 129 -5.73 -6.46 2.42
C PRO A 129 -6.84 -5.87 1.55
N ALA A 130 -6.75 -4.57 1.22
CA ALA A 130 -7.72 -3.93 0.32
C ALA A 130 -7.72 -4.57 -1.07
N GLY A 131 -6.55 -5.06 -1.54
CA GLY A 131 -6.47 -5.80 -2.80
C GLY A 131 -7.34 -7.04 -2.84
N TRP A 132 -7.45 -7.78 -1.74
CA TRP A 132 -8.34 -8.93 -1.63
C TRP A 132 -9.83 -8.52 -1.68
N LEU A 133 -10.19 -7.43 -1.00
CA LEU A 133 -11.57 -6.90 -1.01
C LEU A 133 -11.98 -6.50 -2.43
N ILE A 134 -11.12 -5.76 -3.13
CA ILE A 134 -11.34 -5.29 -4.50
C ILE A 134 -11.42 -6.47 -5.48
N ASP A 135 -10.52 -7.45 -5.34
CA ASP A 135 -10.52 -8.68 -6.16
C ASP A 135 -11.79 -9.51 -5.95
N THR A 136 -12.22 -9.66 -4.70
CA THR A 136 -13.46 -10.38 -4.34
C THR A 136 -14.72 -9.65 -4.83
N CYS A 137 -14.66 -8.34 -5.10
CA CYS A 137 -15.70 -7.60 -5.83
C CYS A 137 -15.67 -7.86 -7.35
N GLY A 138 -14.67 -8.60 -7.87
CA GLY A 138 -14.52 -8.85 -9.31
C GLY A 138 -14.02 -7.62 -10.09
N LEU A 139 -13.32 -6.70 -9.42
CA LEU A 139 -12.94 -5.42 -10.02
C LEU A 139 -11.55 -5.42 -10.66
N LYS A 140 -10.79 -6.52 -10.61
CA LYS A 140 -9.56 -6.64 -11.41
C LYS A 140 -9.89 -6.49 -12.89
N GLY A 141 -9.14 -5.64 -13.59
CA GLY A 141 -9.36 -5.35 -15.01
C GLY A 141 -10.59 -4.48 -15.30
N TYR A 142 -11.34 -4.04 -14.29
CA TYR A 142 -12.43 -3.07 -14.50
C TYR A 142 -11.88 -1.79 -15.12
N ARG A 143 -12.52 -1.34 -16.21
CA ARG A 143 -12.03 -0.22 -17.00
C ARG A 143 -13.19 0.65 -17.51
N VAL A 144 -12.98 1.96 -17.45
CA VAL A 144 -13.85 2.96 -18.07
C VAL A 144 -12.97 3.89 -18.91
N GLY A 145 -13.12 3.83 -20.24
CA GLY A 145 -12.21 4.54 -21.14
C GLY A 145 -10.75 4.10 -20.94
N ASP A 146 -9.87 5.05 -20.62
CA ASP A 146 -8.46 4.80 -20.33
C ASP A 146 -8.13 4.70 -18.83
N ALA A 147 -9.11 4.87 -17.95
CA ALA A 147 -8.96 4.67 -16.52
C ALA A 147 -9.38 3.25 -16.12
N GLY A 148 -8.63 2.57 -15.25
CA GLY A 148 -9.04 1.25 -14.80
C GLY A 148 -8.25 0.70 -13.61
N VAL A 149 -8.71 -0.46 -13.14
CA VAL A 149 -8.02 -1.30 -12.15
C VAL A 149 -7.08 -2.25 -12.91
N HIS A 150 -5.84 -2.38 -12.44
CA HIS A 150 -4.89 -3.29 -13.07
C HIS A 150 -5.37 -4.75 -13.01
N THR A 151 -5.11 -5.52 -14.06
CA THR A 151 -5.59 -6.90 -14.21
C THR A 151 -5.03 -7.88 -13.18
N GLU A 152 -3.77 -7.67 -12.74
CA GLU A 152 -3.09 -8.56 -11.80
C GLU A 152 -3.05 -7.97 -10.37
N GLN A 153 -3.13 -6.63 -10.23
CA GLN A 153 -2.99 -5.95 -8.96
C GLN A 153 -4.19 -5.04 -8.67
N ALA A 154 -5.17 -5.58 -7.97
CA ALA A 154 -6.42 -4.89 -7.66
C ALA A 154 -6.25 -3.56 -6.90
N LEU A 155 -5.15 -3.37 -6.17
CA LEU A 155 -4.82 -2.12 -5.48
C LEU A 155 -4.31 -1.01 -6.40
N VAL A 156 -3.92 -1.33 -7.64
CA VAL A 156 -3.28 -0.37 -8.54
C VAL A 156 -4.29 0.11 -9.57
N LEU A 157 -4.56 1.41 -9.56
CA LEU A 157 -5.28 2.06 -10.64
C LEU A 157 -4.29 2.49 -11.71
N VAL A 158 -4.68 2.31 -12.95
CA VAL A 158 -3.82 2.50 -14.13
C VAL A 158 -4.48 3.42 -15.15
N ASN A 159 -3.62 4.13 -15.87
CA ASN A 159 -3.98 4.93 -17.03
C ASN A 159 -3.49 4.19 -18.29
N TYR A 160 -4.41 3.65 -19.06
CA TYR A 160 -4.12 2.93 -20.31
C TYR A 160 -3.82 3.86 -21.51
N GLY A 161 -3.86 5.17 -21.31
CA GLY A 161 -3.61 6.13 -22.39
C GLY A 161 -3.74 7.57 -21.95
N LYS A 162 -4.91 8.15 -22.13
CA LYS A 162 -5.17 9.59 -21.96
C LYS A 162 -6.18 9.90 -20.83
N ALA A 163 -6.40 8.98 -19.90
CA ALA A 163 -7.29 9.25 -18.79
C ALA A 163 -6.82 10.45 -17.97
N THR A 164 -7.75 11.32 -17.66
CA THR A 164 -7.55 12.46 -16.76
C THR A 164 -7.53 11.99 -15.28
N GLY A 165 -6.97 12.79 -14.40
CA GLY A 165 -7.03 12.51 -12.94
C GLY A 165 -8.47 12.39 -12.42
N LYS A 166 -9.41 13.13 -13.02
CA LYS A 166 -10.84 13.06 -12.69
C LYS A 166 -11.45 11.70 -13.06
N GLU A 167 -11.08 11.13 -14.19
CA GLU A 167 -11.54 9.79 -14.62
C GLU A 167 -10.94 8.70 -13.76
N ILE A 168 -9.66 8.78 -13.42
CA ILE A 168 -9.02 7.86 -12.44
C ILE A 168 -9.73 7.95 -11.09
N LEU A 169 -10.04 9.15 -10.61
CA LEU A 169 -10.74 9.34 -9.35
C LEU A 169 -12.17 8.79 -9.38
N ALA A 170 -12.87 8.89 -10.51
CA ALA A 170 -14.20 8.29 -10.69
C ALA A 170 -14.15 6.75 -10.58
N VAL A 171 -13.15 6.11 -11.20
CA VAL A 171 -12.90 4.66 -11.02
C VAL A 171 -12.57 4.34 -9.57
N ALA A 172 -11.73 5.16 -8.92
CA ALA A 172 -11.40 4.96 -7.50
C ALA A 172 -12.64 5.05 -6.60
N GLN A 173 -13.53 6.01 -6.86
CA GLN A 173 -14.77 6.13 -6.09
C GLN A 173 -15.69 4.93 -6.32
N TYR A 174 -15.84 4.48 -7.55
CA TYR A 174 -16.62 3.29 -7.87
C TYR A 174 -16.09 2.05 -7.13
N VAL A 175 -14.77 1.86 -7.08
CA VAL A 175 -14.15 0.77 -6.31
C VAL A 175 -14.50 0.86 -4.82
N LYS A 176 -14.44 2.06 -4.22
CA LYS A 176 -14.83 2.27 -2.82
C LYS A 176 -16.28 1.91 -2.57
N ASP A 177 -17.17 2.34 -3.47
CA ASP A 177 -18.61 2.11 -3.33
C ASP A 177 -18.93 0.62 -3.41
N GLN A 178 -18.32 -0.11 -4.34
CA GLN A 178 -18.50 -1.56 -4.47
C GLN A 178 -17.96 -2.35 -3.27
N VAL A 179 -16.81 -1.95 -2.73
CA VAL A 179 -16.27 -2.58 -1.51
C VAL A 179 -17.14 -2.27 -0.30
N PHE A 180 -17.64 -1.03 -0.18
CA PHE A 180 -18.53 -0.65 0.90
C PHE A 180 -19.87 -1.38 0.82
N GLU A 181 -20.48 -1.49 -0.35
CA GLU A 181 -21.72 -2.20 -0.58
C GLU A 181 -21.60 -3.67 -0.20
N LYS A 182 -20.49 -4.33 -0.58
CA LYS A 182 -20.31 -5.77 -0.35
C LYS A 182 -19.87 -6.12 1.07
N PHE A 183 -19.00 -5.31 1.69
CA PHE A 183 -18.36 -5.66 2.97
C PHE A 183 -18.69 -4.70 4.12
N GLY A 184 -19.32 -3.55 3.84
CA GLY A 184 -19.50 -2.48 4.82
C GLY A 184 -18.17 -1.86 5.27
N ILE A 185 -17.14 -1.89 4.41
CA ILE A 185 -15.79 -1.36 4.67
C ILE A 185 -15.55 -0.13 3.80
N ALA A 186 -15.32 1.03 4.44
CA ALA A 186 -14.93 2.24 3.74
C ALA A 186 -13.41 2.23 3.46
N LEU A 187 -13.02 2.16 2.18
CA LEU A 187 -11.62 2.29 1.78
C LEU A 187 -11.16 3.75 1.85
N GLU A 188 -9.90 3.95 2.25
CA GLU A 188 -9.24 5.25 2.22
C GLU A 188 -8.19 5.31 1.12
N PHE A 189 -8.05 6.49 0.48
CA PHE A 189 -6.98 6.72 -0.47
C PHE A 189 -5.62 6.78 0.22
N GLU A 190 -4.62 6.11 -0.34
CA GLU A 190 -3.22 6.22 0.07
C GLU A 190 -2.53 7.35 -0.70
N VAL A 191 -2.97 7.61 -1.91
CA VAL A 191 -2.44 8.66 -2.80
C VAL A 191 -2.89 10.06 -2.37
N ASN A 192 -2.08 11.06 -2.71
CA ASN A 192 -2.48 12.46 -2.56
C ASN A 192 -3.23 12.91 -3.81
N ILE A 193 -4.34 13.59 -3.59
CA ILE A 193 -5.17 14.18 -4.64
C ILE A 193 -5.04 15.70 -4.50
N PHE A 194 -4.67 16.35 -5.60
CA PHE A 194 -4.43 17.80 -5.67
C PHE A 194 -5.48 18.48 -6.54
#